data_e42849321da4dea5e7fe25ddc2a6e916
#
_entry.id   e42849321da4dea5e7fe25ddc2a6e916
#
_cell.length_a   1.000
_cell.length_b   1.000
_cell.length_c   1.000
_cell.angle_alpha   90.00
_cell.angle_beta   90.00
_cell.angle_gamma   90.00
#
_symmetry.space_group_name_H-M   'P 1'
#
loop_
_entity.id
_entity.type
_entity.pdbx_description
1 polymer ?
#
loop_
_entity_poly.entity_id
_entity_poly.type
_entity_poly.pdbx_seq_one_letter_code
_entity_poly.pdbx_strand_id
1 'polypeptide(L)'
;LIDAIAAGNTVILKPSAYAPASLAMIKEIIETTFPADYISVIEGGRTENQALLRQKFDKIFFTGSKAVGKEVLRHAAENLTPVTLELGGKSPCIVDSTAKIPLAARRIVFGKFLNCGQTCVAPDYILCHHSVRQKLVAAIRHEIQIQFGESPLLNPDYGKIINAKHFQRLSELLDPEKIVCGGNTDAATLRIEPTVMADVTWEDAVMEEEIFGPLLPILTYDTLEEVIRTVESHPHPLALYFFSEDKTAQKKLLRSCRFGGGCINDTIIHLATSQMPFGGVGESG
;
A
#
# COMPACT_ATOMS: atom_id res chain seq x y z
N LEU A 1 3.33 15.51 12.25
CA LEU A 1 3.05 16.37 13.42
C LEU A 1 4.33 16.65 14.23
N ILE A 2 5.03 15.61 14.68
CA ILE A 2 6.23 15.76 15.53
C ILE A 2 7.28 16.65 14.86
N ASP A 3 7.60 16.42 13.59
CA ASP A 3 8.58 17.20 12.85
C ASP A 3 8.16 18.67 12.64
N ALA A 4 6.84 18.89 12.43
CA ALA A 4 6.31 20.25 12.31
C ALA A 4 6.46 21.06 13.63
N ILE A 5 6.16 20.41 14.76
CA ILE A 5 6.34 20.99 16.09
C ILE A 5 7.83 21.25 16.38
N ALA A 6 8.69 20.27 16.10
CA ALA A 6 10.13 20.39 16.30
C ALA A 6 10.75 21.53 15.47
N ALA A 7 10.16 21.84 14.31
CA ALA A 7 10.56 22.96 13.47
C ALA A 7 9.88 24.30 13.85
N GLY A 8 9.12 24.37 14.94
CA GLY A 8 8.49 25.60 15.46
C GLY A 8 7.24 26.04 14.69
N ASN A 9 6.58 25.12 13.98
CA ASN A 9 5.35 25.46 13.22
C ASN A 9 4.10 25.28 14.06
N THR A 10 3.09 26.09 13.79
CA THR A 10 1.70 25.80 14.15
C THR A 10 1.12 24.74 13.22
N VAL A 11 0.13 23.97 13.67
CA VAL A 11 -0.41 22.84 12.89
C VAL A 11 -1.93 22.81 12.90
N ILE A 12 -2.52 22.64 11.73
CA ILE A 12 -3.88 22.17 11.58
C ILE A 12 -3.83 20.68 11.19
N LEU A 13 -4.37 19.84 12.05
CA LEU A 13 -4.45 18.39 11.84
C LEU A 13 -5.84 18.02 11.35
N LYS A 14 -5.92 17.31 10.22
CA LYS A 14 -7.17 16.80 9.65
C LYS A 14 -7.13 15.27 9.55
N PRO A 15 -7.51 14.54 10.62
CA PRO A 15 -7.57 13.08 10.59
C PRO A 15 -8.64 12.56 9.61
N SER A 16 -8.51 11.30 9.20
CA SER A 16 -9.46 10.66 8.30
C SER A 16 -10.83 10.49 8.95
N ALA A 17 -11.89 10.88 8.25
CA ALA A 17 -13.27 10.62 8.66
C ALA A 17 -13.64 9.13 8.64
N TYR A 18 -12.87 8.29 7.97
CA TYR A 18 -13.08 6.83 7.93
C TYR A 18 -12.59 6.11 9.19
N ALA A 19 -11.87 6.80 10.08
CA ALA A 19 -11.39 6.27 11.36
C ALA A 19 -11.92 7.11 12.54
N PRO A 20 -13.25 7.13 12.80
CA PRO A 20 -13.85 8.06 13.75
C PRO A 20 -13.36 7.89 15.19
N ALA A 21 -13.13 6.66 15.64
CA ALA A 21 -12.60 6.40 16.97
C ALA A 21 -11.16 6.92 17.15
N SER A 22 -10.30 6.71 16.14
CA SER A 22 -8.94 7.26 16.14
C SER A 22 -8.94 8.78 16.07
N LEU A 23 -9.84 9.37 15.26
CA LEU A 23 -10.02 10.82 15.18
C LEU A 23 -10.39 11.41 16.53
N ALA A 24 -11.40 10.82 17.23
CA ALA A 24 -11.84 11.29 18.53
C ALA A 24 -10.70 11.25 19.57
N MET A 25 -9.94 10.16 19.61
CA MET A 25 -8.79 10.03 20.51
C MET A 25 -7.67 11.03 20.18
N ILE A 26 -7.34 11.22 18.92
CA ILE A 26 -6.34 12.20 18.49
C ILE A 26 -6.79 13.62 18.91
N LYS A 27 -8.06 13.94 18.70
CA LYS A 27 -8.62 15.24 19.08
C LYS A 27 -8.51 15.46 20.59
N GLU A 28 -8.93 14.50 21.41
CA GLU A 28 -8.83 14.56 22.85
C GLU A 28 -7.39 14.79 23.34
N ILE A 29 -6.44 14.03 22.81
CA ILE A 29 -5.00 14.18 23.15
C ILE A 29 -4.50 15.57 22.80
N ILE A 30 -4.83 16.07 21.60
CA ILE A 30 -4.33 17.39 21.14
C ILE A 30 -4.97 18.51 21.95
N GLU A 31 -6.28 18.53 22.11
CA GLU A 31 -7.01 19.63 22.79
C GLU A 31 -6.74 19.68 24.29
N THR A 32 -6.36 18.56 24.92
CA THR A 32 -5.94 18.54 26.32
C THR A 32 -4.47 18.90 26.54
N THR A 33 -3.65 18.82 25.50
CA THR A 33 -2.19 18.99 25.60
C THR A 33 -1.70 20.35 25.08
N PHE A 34 -2.34 20.87 24.02
CA PHE A 34 -1.89 22.06 23.32
C PHE A 34 -2.98 23.11 23.22
N PRO A 35 -2.63 24.41 23.29
CA PRO A 35 -3.58 25.48 23.02
C PRO A 35 -4.00 25.48 21.54
N ALA A 36 -5.25 25.85 21.26
CA ALA A 36 -5.86 25.74 19.93
C ALA A 36 -5.22 26.66 18.86
N ASP A 37 -4.55 27.73 19.28
CA ASP A 37 -3.78 28.62 18.39
C ASP A 37 -2.40 28.05 18.01
N TYR A 38 -1.99 26.97 18.68
CA TYR A 38 -0.76 26.27 18.34
C TYR A 38 -1.05 25.00 17.52
N ILE A 39 -1.94 24.13 18.00
CA ILE A 39 -2.35 22.92 17.28
C ILE A 39 -3.86 22.79 17.34
N SER A 40 -4.51 22.74 16.19
CA SER A 40 -5.97 22.53 16.06
C SER A 40 -6.27 21.25 15.31
N VAL A 41 -7.35 20.56 15.71
CA VAL A 41 -7.88 19.39 15.00
C VAL A 41 -9.21 19.75 14.35
N ILE A 42 -9.29 19.55 13.04
CA ILE A 42 -10.51 19.75 12.27
C ILE A 42 -11.18 18.42 11.98
N GLU A 43 -12.38 18.23 12.47
CA GLU A 43 -13.22 17.08 12.16
C GLU A 43 -13.99 17.31 10.86
N GLY A 44 -14.43 16.23 10.24
CA GLY A 44 -15.29 16.28 9.07
C GLY A 44 -14.80 15.50 7.88
N GLY A 45 -15.53 15.60 6.79
CA GLY A 45 -15.31 14.82 5.58
C GLY A 45 -14.84 15.66 4.39
N ARG A 46 -15.48 15.42 3.24
CA ARG A 46 -15.09 16.05 1.96
C ARG A 46 -15.29 17.57 1.97
N THR A 47 -16.36 18.04 2.59
CA THR A 47 -16.69 19.47 2.67
C THR A 47 -15.63 20.24 3.42
N GLU A 48 -15.24 19.74 4.60
CA GLU A 48 -14.23 20.33 5.46
C GLU A 48 -12.84 20.27 4.79
N ASN A 49 -12.52 19.16 4.14
CA ASN A 49 -11.27 19.04 3.36
C ASN A 49 -11.18 20.11 2.28
N GLN A 50 -12.26 20.33 1.50
CA GLN A 50 -12.30 21.36 0.48
C GLN A 50 -12.22 22.77 1.07
N ALA A 51 -12.86 23.02 2.22
CA ALA A 51 -12.78 24.29 2.90
C ALA A 51 -11.35 24.59 3.39
N LEU A 52 -10.66 23.60 3.94
CA LEU A 52 -9.26 23.73 4.35
C LEU A 52 -8.33 23.99 3.16
N LEU A 53 -8.47 23.26 2.06
CA LEU A 53 -7.64 23.44 0.88
C LEU A 53 -7.75 24.82 0.22
N ARG A 54 -8.82 25.58 0.50
CA ARG A 54 -8.97 26.98 0.06
C ARG A 54 -8.26 27.99 0.97
N GLN A 55 -7.79 27.55 2.14
CA GLN A 55 -7.05 28.42 3.04
C GLN A 55 -5.59 28.55 2.61
N LYS A 56 -4.97 29.66 2.99
CA LYS A 56 -3.54 29.86 2.76
C LYS A 56 -2.73 29.21 3.86
N PHE A 57 -1.90 28.24 3.48
CA PHE A 57 -0.94 27.56 4.35
C PHE A 57 0.49 27.82 3.88
N ASP A 58 1.44 27.75 4.79
CA ASP A 58 2.87 27.79 4.46
C ASP A 58 3.38 26.45 3.93
N LYS A 59 2.73 25.34 4.31
CA LYS A 59 3.02 23.99 3.82
C LYS A 59 1.80 23.09 3.98
N ILE A 60 1.61 22.19 3.01
CA ILE A 60 0.62 21.11 3.11
C ILE A 60 1.37 19.76 3.05
N PHE A 61 1.08 18.89 4.01
CA PHE A 61 1.47 17.47 3.97
C PHE A 61 0.21 16.64 3.81
N PHE A 62 0.16 15.80 2.80
CA PHE A 62 -1.02 15.00 2.49
C PHE A 62 -0.65 13.55 2.20
N THR A 63 -1.37 12.62 2.81
CA THR A 63 -1.31 11.18 2.50
C THR A 63 -2.68 10.71 2.00
N GLY A 64 -2.71 10.02 0.87
CA GLY A 64 -3.95 9.47 0.32
C GLY A 64 -3.86 9.04 -1.14
N SER A 65 -5.00 9.02 -1.84
CA SER A 65 -5.03 8.58 -3.23
C SER A 65 -4.45 9.64 -4.19
N LYS A 66 -3.94 9.18 -5.34
CA LYS A 66 -3.45 10.05 -6.43
C LYS A 66 -4.47 11.10 -6.86
N ALA A 67 -5.75 10.73 -6.94
CA ALA A 67 -6.81 11.64 -7.35
C ALA A 67 -6.95 12.82 -6.39
N VAL A 68 -6.93 12.55 -5.08
CA VAL A 68 -7.01 13.60 -4.06
C VAL A 68 -5.69 14.37 -3.97
N GLY A 69 -4.54 13.73 -4.13
CA GLY A 69 -3.24 14.42 -4.20
C GLY A 69 -3.18 15.46 -5.32
N LYS A 70 -3.71 15.12 -6.51
CA LYS A 70 -3.85 16.08 -7.63
C LYS A 70 -4.76 17.27 -7.27
N GLU A 71 -5.83 17.04 -6.50
CA GLU A 71 -6.71 18.10 -6.00
C GLU A 71 -5.99 19.02 -5.01
N VAL A 72 -5.23 18.45 -4.08
CA VAL A 72 -4.38 19.21 -3.14
C VAL A 72 -3.39 20.10 -3.88
N LEU A 73 -2.70 19.58 -4.89
CA LEU A 73 -1.76 20.38 -5.71
C LEU A 73 -2.44 21.52 -6.44
N ARG A 74 -3.64 21.32 -7.03
CA ARG A 74 -4.37 22.37 -7.72
C ARG A 74 -4.72 23.53 -6.80
N HIS A 75 -5.23 23.24 -5.60
CA HIS A 75 -5.53 24.28 -4.61
C HIS A 75 -4.27 24.96 -4.06
N ALA A 76 -3.23 24.21 -3.79
CA ALA A 76 -1.96 24.74 -3.31
C ALA A 76 -1.31 25.73 -4.30
N ALA A 77 -1.49 25.48 -5.60
CA ALA A 77 -0.95 26.34 -6.66
C ALA A 77 -1.52 27.77 -6.61
N GLU A 78 -2.76 27.95 -6.17
CA GLU A 78 -3.38 29.29 -6.05
C GLU A 78 -2.65 30.18 -5.04
N ASN A 79 -2.03 29.60 -4.04
CA ASN A 79 -1.27 30.31 -2.99
C ASN A 79 0.23 30.08 -3.04
N LEU A 80 0.73 29.36 -4.07
CA LEU A 80 2.13 28.89 -4.17
C LEU A 80 2.60 28.10 -2.93
N THR A 81 1.66 27.40 -2.28
CA THR A 81 1.94 26.62 -1.07
C THR A 81 2.75 25.37 -1.43
N PRO A 82 3.92 25.15 -0.83
CA PRO A 82 4.68 23.91 -0.99
C PRO A 82 3.90 22.70 -0.47
N VAL A 83 3.88 21.62 -1.24
CA VAL A 83 3.16 20.37 -0.90
C VAL A 83 4.13 19.23 -0.80
N THR A 84 3.95 18.40 0.23
CA THR A 84 4.53 17.06 0.30
C THR A 84 3.40 16.05 0.19
N LEU A 85 3.48 15.18 -0.80
CA LEU A 85 2.49 14.13 -1.04
C LEU A 85 3.08 12.77 -0.68
N GLU A 86 2.29 11.96 0.01
CA GLU A 86 2.54 10.54 0.21
C GLU A 86 1.36 9.78 -0.39
N LEU A 87 1.61 9.17 -1.53
CA LEU A 87 0.57 8.49 -2.31
C LEU A 87 0.85 6.99 -2.33
N GLY A 88 0.19 6.25 -3.17
CA GLY A 88 0.38 4.82 -3.28
C GLY A 88 0.95 4.42 -4.64
N GLY A 89 0.46 3.33 -5.14
CA GLY A 89 0.79 2.78 -6.44
C GLY A 89 0.73 1.27 -6.45
N LYS A 90 0.86 0.68 -7.63
CA LYS A 90 0.96 -0.78 -7.76
C LYS A 90 2.40 -1.21 -7.49
N SER A 91 2.71 -1.49 -6.23
CA SER A 91 4.04 -1.91 -5.77
C SER A 91 4.35 -3.35 -6.20
N PRO A 92 5.28 -3.58 -7.15
CA PRO A 92 5.63 -4.91 -7.62
C PRO A 92 6.40 -5.70 -6.56
N CYS A 93 6.09 -6.98 -6.46
CA CYS A 93 6.87 -7.96 -5.75
C CYS A 93 7.43 -8.99 -6.74
N ILE A 94 8.71 -8.94 -7.02
CA ILE A 94 9.37 -9.74 -8.04
C ILE A 94 10.01 -10.96 -7.37
N VAL A 95 9.74 -12.16 -7.88
CA VAL A 95 10.30 -13.41 -7.36
C VAL A 95 11.00 -14.13 -8.52
N ASP A 96 12.33 -14.18 -8.48
CA ASP A 96 13.09 -14.82 -9.53
C ASP A 96 13.31 -16.33 -9.29
N SER A 97 13.91 -17.01 -10.27
CA SER A 97 14.16 -18.45 -10.23
C SER A 97 15.12 -18.88 -9.12
N THR A 98 15.95 -17.96 -8.60
CA THR A 98 16.94 -18.22 -7.54
C THR A 98 16.40 -17.95 -6.14
N ALA A 99 15.19 -17.41 -6.02
CA ALA A 99 14.61 -17.02 -4.75
C ALA A 99 14.43 -18.19 -3.78
N LYS A 100 14.66 -17.95 -2.51
CA LYS A 100 14.34 -18.90 -1.43
C LYS A 100 12.83 -18.90 -1.19
N ILE A 101 12.10 -19.77 -1.91
CA ILE A 101 10.64 -19.76 -1.96
C ILE A 101 9.95 -19.77 -0.58
N PRO A 102 10.33 -20.60 0.40
CA PRO A 102 9.70 -20.55 1.73
C PRO A 102 9.88 -19.20 2.43
N LEU A 103 11.06 -18.59 2.32
CA LEU A 103 11.32 -17.26 2.86
C LEU A 103 10.51 -16.19 2.14
N ALA A 104 10.49 -16.23 0.80
CA ALA A 104 9.73 -15.31 -0.02
C ALA A 104 8.24 -15.37 0.33
N ALA A 105 7.65 -16.56 0.35
CA ALA A 105 6.24 -16.75 0.70
C ALA A 105 5.89 -16.16 2.06
N ARG A 106 6.69 -16.49 3.10
CA ARG A 106 6.49 -16.00 4.47
C ARG A 106 6.46 -14.47 4.55
N ARG A 107 7.41 -13.81 3.89
CA ARG A 107 7.55 -12.35 3.92
C ARG A 107 6.53 -11.65 3.04
N ILE A 108 6.20 -12.24 1.90
CA ILE A 108 5.13 -11.74 1.02
C ILE A 108 3.78 -11.80 1.71
N VAL A 109 3.45 -12.93 2.36
CA VAL A 109 2.19 -13.10 3.09
C VAL A 109 2.09 -12.09 4.21
N PHE A 110 3.14 -11.92 5.02
CA PHE A 110 3.17 -10.89 6.05
C PHE A 110 2.97 -9.49 5.47
N GLY A 111 3.78 -9.08 4.49
CA GLY A 111 3.73 -7.72 3.95
C GLY A 111 2.47 -7.42 3.16
N LYS A 112 1.89 -8.43 2.49
CA LYS A 112 0.65 -8.25 1.73
C LYS A 112 -0.57 -8.17 2.63
N PHE A 113 -0.68 -9.07 3.61
CA PHE A 113 -1.93 -9.21 4.36
C PHE A 113 -1.93 -8.49 5.72
N LEU A 114 -0.81 -7.87 6.11
CA LEU A 114 -0.79 -6.90 7.21
C LEU A 114 -1.85 -5.83 6.95
N ASN A 115 -2.68 -5.52 7.96
CA ASN A 115 -3.81 -4.60 7.85
C ASN A 115 -4.77 -4.91 6.68
N CYS A 116 -4.94 -6.20 6.36
CA CYS A 116 -5.74 -6.66 5.19
C CYS A 116 -5.29 -6.05 3.85
N GLY A 117 -4.00 -5.79 3.67
CA GLY A 117 -3.45 -5.20 2.45
C GLY A 117 -3.75 -3.72 2.26
N GLN A 118 -4.35 -3.06 3.23
CA GLN A 118 -4.66 -1.62 3.20
C GLN A 118 -3.45 -0.80 3.65
N THR A 119 -2.35 -0.95 2.93
CA THR A 119 -1.05 -0.32 3.20
C THR A 119 -0.42 0.12 1.88
N CYS A 120 0.01 1.36 1.80
CA CYS A 120 0.54 1.99 0.58
C CYS A 120 1.81 1.31 0.00
N VAL A 121 2.52 0.57 0.84
CA VAL A 121 3.70 -0.21 0.45
C VAL A 121 3.44 -1.72 0.43
N ALA A 122 2.20 -2.18 0.61
CA ALA A 122 1.90 -3.61 0.48
C ALA A 122 2.31 -4.10 -0.91
N PRO A 123 2.87 -5.32 -1.06
CA PRO A 123 2.98 -5.96 -2.35
C PRO A 123 1.64 -5.93 -3.07
N ASP A 124 1.52 -5.18 -4.17
CA ASP A 124 0.23 -5.03 -4.84
C ASP A 124 -0.02 -6.21 -5.78
N TYR A 125 1.03 -6.67 -6.47
CA TYR A 125 1.03 -7.85 -7.32
C TYR A 125 2.40 -8.54 -7.30
N ILE A 126 2.42 -9.81 -7.74
CA ILE A 126 3.67 -10.56 -7.90
C ILE A 126 4.00 -10.72 -9.38
N LEU A 127 5.24 -10.41 -9.76
CA LEU A 127 5.88 -10.90 -10.97
C LEU A 127 6.73 -12.10 -10.58
N CYS A 128 6.32 -13.29 -10.98
CA CYS A 128 6.98 -14.55 -10.61
C CYS A 128 7.64 -15.19 -11.83
N HIS A 129 8.93 -15.55 -11.74
CA HIS A 129 9.56 -16.35 -12.78
C HIS A 129 8.78 -17.66 -12.98
N HIS A 130 8.42 -17.98 -14.23
CA HIS A 130 7.54 -19.10 -14.55
C HIS A 130 7.95 -20.42 -13.89
N SER A 131 9.27 -20.69 -13.80
CA SER A 131 9.82 -21.96 -13.28
C SER A 131 9.56 -22.20 -11.78
N VAL A 132 9.26 -21.16 -11.00
CA VAL A 132 9.02 -21.27 -9.55
C VAL A 132 7.58 -20.98 -9.15
N ARG A 133 6.71 -20.61 -10.09
CA ARG A 133 5.31 -20.21 -9.85
C ARG A 133 4.54 -21.22 -9.00
N GLN A 134 4.52 -22.50 -9.40
CA GLN A 134 3.76 -23.52 -8.67
C GLN A 134 4.23 -23.69 -7.24
N LYS A 135 5.56 -23.68 -7.03
CA LYS A 135 6.17 -23.78 -5.69
C LYS A 135 5.83 -22.54 -4.85
N LEU A 136 5.83 -21.35 -5.45
CA LEU A 136 5.51 -20.11 -4.76
C LEU A 136 4.04 -20.08 -4.34
N VAL A 137 3.10 -20.42 -5.22
CA VAL A 137 1.66 -20.48 -4.91
C VAL A 137 1.39 -21.45 -3.76
N ALA A 138 1.99 -22.67 -3.82
CA ALA A 138 1.85 -23.65 -2.75
C ALA A 138 2.40 -23.14 -1.41
N ALA A 139 3.57 -22.50 -1.43
CA ALA A 139 4.19 -21.94 -0.24
C ALA A 139 3.40 -20.75 0.34
N ILE A 140 2.85 -19.86 -0.51
CA ILE A 140 1.99 -18.75 -0.07
C ILE A 140 0.71 -19.28 0.59
N ARG A 141 0.05 -20.28 -0.01
CA ARG A 141 -1.13 -20.93 0.59
C ARG A 141 -0.81 -21.48 1.99
N HIS A 142 0.31 -22.17 2.12
CA HIS A 142 0.76 -22.72 3.41
C HIS A 142 1.03 -21.62 4.44
N GLU A 143 1.69 -20.55 4.05
CA GLU A 143 1.99 -19.42 4.94
C GLU A 143 0.72 -18.65 5.34
N ILE A 144 -0.28 -18.51 4.47
CA ILE A 144 -1.57 -17.94 4.82
C ILE A 144 -2.23 -18.77 5.94
N GLN A 145 -2.18 -20.09 5.82
CA GLN A 145 -2.73 -21.00 6.83
C GLN A 145 -1.99 -20.90 8.17
N ILE A 146 -0.66 -20.77 8.14
CA ILE A 146 0.15 -20.57 9.35
C ILE A 146 -0.16 -19.24 10.03
N GLN A 147 -0.24 -18.14 9.27
CA GLN A 147 -0.34 -16.78 9.82
C GLN A 147 -1.78 -16.40 10.19
N PHE A 148 -2.79 -16.90 9.49
CA PHE A 148 -4.19 -16.49 9.64
C PHE A 148 -5.13 -17.65 10.04
N GLY A 149 -4.64 -18.89 10.04
CA GLY A 149 -5.42 -20.08 10.38
C GLY A 149 -6.24 -20.65 9.22
N GLU A 150 -6.99 -21.71 9.50
CA GLU A 150 -7.85 -22.41 8.52
C GLU A 150 -9.06 -21.57 8.09
N SER A 151 -9.50 -20.66 8.92
CA SER A 151 -10.69 -19.81 8.71
C SER A 151 -10.37 -18.35 9.00
N PRO A 152 -9.68 -17.62 8.09
CA PRO A 152 -9.25 -16.26 8.33
C PRO A 152 -10.40 -15.29 8.68
N LEU A 153 -11.60 -15.49 8.12
CA LEU A 153 -12.76 -14.64 8.42
C LEU A 153 -13.21 -14.75 9.89
N LEU A 154 -12.92 -15.87 10.56
CA LEU A 154 -13.26 -16.10 11.98
C LEU A 154 -12.10 -15.75 12.92
N ASN A 155 -10.91 -15.49 12.40
CA ASN A 155 -9.75 -15.13 13.21
C ASN A 155 -9.93 -13.71 13.80
N PRO A 156 -9.95 -13.55 15.15
CA PRO A 156 -10.13 -12.24 15.77
C PRO A 156 -9.00 -11.26 15.49
N ASP A 157 -7.79 -11.75 15.21
CA ASP A 157 -6.61 -10.94 14.92
C ASP A 157 -6.53 -10.52 13.43
N TYR A 158 -7.37 -11.10 12.56
CA TYR A 158 -7.47 -10.67 11.18
C TYR A 158 -8.43 -9.49 11.05
N GLY A 159 -7.94 -8.40 10.48
CA GLY A 159 -8.67 -7.14 10.36
C GLY A 159 -9.87 -7.19 9.40
N LYS A 160 -10.38 -6.00 9.08
CA LYS A 160 -11.49 -5.82 8.13
C LYS A 160 -11.20 -4.68 7.16
N ILE A 161 -11.95 -4.59 6.08
CA ILE A 161 -11.92 -3.46 5.15
C ILE A 161 -12.56 -2.25 5.82
N ILE A 162 -11.94 -1.09 5.62
CA ILE A 162 -12.24 0.14 6.38
C ILE A 162 -13.71 0.60 6.27
N ASN A 163 -14.37 0.35 5.15
CA ASN A 163 -15.78 0.70 4.95
C ASN A 163 -16.43 -0.14 3.84
N ALA A 164 -17.76 -0.08 3.77
CA ALA A 164 -18.57 -0.84 2.81
C ALA A 164 -18.26 -0.50 1.34
N LYS A 165 -17.94 0.78 1.02
CA LYS A 165 -17.58 1.19 -0.34
C LYS A 165 -16.32 0.46 -0.83
N HIS A 166 -15.27 0.43 -0.02
CA HIS A 166 -14.02 -0.26 -0.38
C HIS A 166 -14.18 -1.78 -0.35
N PHE A 167 -14.99 -2.32 0.56
CA PHE A 167 -15.35 -3.73 0.57
C PHE A 167 -16.01 -4.14 -0.75
N GLN A 168 -17.03 -3.38 -1.20
CA GLN A 168 -17.71 -3.64 -2.45
C GLN A 168 -16.75 -3.59 -3.64
N ARG A 169 -15.94 -2.53 -3.75
CA ARG A 169 -14.92 -2.40 -4.81
C ARG A 169 -13.97 -3.61 -4.86
N LEU A 170 -13.49 -4.06 -3.71
CA LEU A 170 -12.58 -5.21 -3.63
C LEU A 170 -13.28 -6.52 -3.97
N SER A 171 -14.53 -6.68 -3.56
CA SER A 171 -15.33 -7.88 -3.90
C SER A 171 -15.60 -8.00 -5.40
N GLU A 172 -15.75 -6.87 -6.10
CA GLU A 172 -15.93 -6.82 -7.55
C GLU A 172 -14.66 -7.18 -8.33
N LEU A 173 -13.48 -7.13 -7.70
CA LEU A 173 -12.22 -7.55 -8.30
C LEU A 173 -11.94 -9.05 -8.19
N LEU A 174 -12.75 -9.79 -7.43
CA LEU A 174 -12.61 -11.23 -7.28
C LEU A 174 -13.09 -11.94 -8.53
N ASP A 175 -12.18 -12.59 -9.25
CA ASP A 175 -12.48 -13.46 -10.37
C ASP A 175 -12.42 -14.93 -9.91
N PRO A 176 -13.55 -15.63 -9.77
CA PRO A 176 -13.60 -17.01 -9.29
C PRO A 176 -12.77 -17.99 -10.11
N GLU A 177 -12.58 -17.73 -11.41
CA GLU A 177 -11.81 -18.60 -12.30
C GLU A 177 -10.29 -18.49 -12.05
N LYS A 178 -9.85 -17.37 -11.46
CA LYS A 178 -8.44 -17.10 -11.19
C LYS A 178 -8.04 -17.29 -9.72
N ILE A 179 -9.01 -17.45 -8.82
CA ILE A 179 -8.73 -17.66 -7.39
C ILE A 179 -8.14 -19.05 -7.16
N VAL A 180 -6.96 -19.09 -6.57
CA VAL A 180 -6.26 -20.34 -6.19
C VAL A 180 -6.20 -20.55 -4.68
N CYS A 181 -6.50 -19.52 -3.89
CA CYS A 181 -6.57 -19.59 -2.42
C CYS A 181 -7.44 -18.44 -1.90
N GLY A 182 -8.25 -18.68 -0.88
CA GLY A 182 -9.16 -17.68 -0.30
C GLY A 182 -10.38 -17.41 -1.19
N GLY A 183 -10.81 -16.15 -1.24
CA GLY A 183 -11.92 -15.69 -2.08
C GLY A 183 -13.25 -15.53 -1.36
N ASN A 184 -13.38 -16.04 -0.12
CA ASN A 184 -14.59 -15.85 0.66
C ASN A 184 -14.68 -14.44 1.24
N THR A 185 -15.89 -13.94 1.35
CA THR A 185 -16.17 -12.60 1.86
C THR A 185 -17.31 -12.63 2.88
N ASP A 186 -17.26 -11.72 3.84
CA ASP A 186 -18.35 -11.49 4.78
C ASP A 186 -18.73 -10.00 4.80
N ALA A 187 -19.82 -9.67 4.16
CA ALA A 187 -20.33 -8.31 4.05
C ALA A 187 -20.81 -7.74 5.40
N ALA A 188 -21.23 -8.58 6.34
CA ALA A 188 -21.70 -8.12 7.64
C ALA A 188 -20.54 -7.59 8.50
N THR A 189 -19.37 -8.22 8.38
CA THR A 189 -18.15 -7.83 9.10
C THR A 189 -17.16 -7.03 8.25
N LEU A 190 -17.45 -6.86 6.95
CA LEU A 190 -16.56 -6.23 5.95
C LEU A 190 -15.21 -6.96 5.83
N ARG A 191 -15.19 -8.26 5.96
CA ARG A 191 -13.98 -9.08 5.85
C ARG A 191 -13.89 -9.76 4.49
N ILE A 192 -12.68 -9.80 3.95
CA ILE A 192 -12.31 -10.54 2.74
C ILE A 192 -11.11 -11.41 3.12
N GLU A 193 -11.16 -12.69 2.83
CA GLU A 193 -10.02 -13.59 3.08
C GLU A 193 -8.75 -13.15 2.37
N PRO A 194 -7.57 -13.47 2.90
CA PRO A 194 -6.34 -13.44 2.13
C PRO A 194 -6.51 -14.23 0.84
N THR A 195 -6.55 -13.55 -0.29
CA THR A 195 -6.91 -14.14 -1.58
C THR A 195 -5.75 -14.07 -2.55
N VAL A 196 -5.39 -15.22 -3.13
CA VAL A 196 -4.36 -15.33 -4.16
C VAL A 196 -5.03 -15.65 -5.49
N MET A 197 -4.69 -14.90 -6.53
CA MET A 197 -5.18 -15.08 -7.88
C MET A 197 -4.00 -15.42 -8.79
N ALA A 198 -4.15 -16.46 -9.61
CA ALA A 198 -3.15 -16.90 -10.58
C ALA A 198 -3.69 -16.75 -12.01
N ASP A 199 -2.80 -16.88 -12.99
CA ASP A 199 -3.15 -16.66 -14.41
C ASP A 199 -3.76 -15.28 -14.69
N VAL A 200 -3.31 -14.30 -13.90
CA VAL A 200 -3.68 -12.89 -14.05
C VAL A 200 -2.89 -12.27 -15.20
N THR A 201 -3.55 -11.42 -15.96
CA THR A 201 -2.97 -10.63 -17.05
C THR A 201 -3.10 -9.14 -16.76
N TRP A 202 -2.46 -8.29 -17.55
CA TRP A 202 -2.54 -6.84 -17.39
C TRP A 202 -3.90 -6.25 -17.73
N GLU A 203 -4.72 -7.01 -18.48
CA GLU A 203 -6.09 -6.64 -18.87
C GLU A 203 -7.13 -6.92 -17.78
N ASP A 204 -6.76 -7.62 -16.72
CA ASP A 204 -7.68 -7.92 -15.62
C ASP A 204 -7.97 -6.70 -14.76
N ALA A 205 -9.21 -6.54 -14.32
CA ALA A 205 -9.65 -5.41 -13.49
C ALA A 205 -8.79 -5.21 -12.22
N VAL A 206 -8.29 -6.29 -11.62
CA VAL A 206 -7.42 -6.25 -10.44
C VAL A 206 -6.06 -5.58 -10.74
N MET A 207 -5.71 -5.42 -12.02
CA MET A 207 -4.46 -4.78 -12.45
C MET A 207 -4.61 -3.31 -12.87
N GLU A 208 -5.83 -2.78 -12.98
CA GLU A 208 -6.07 -1.39 -13.43
C GLU A 208 -5.58 -0.34 -12.44
N GLU A 209 -5.91 -0.53 -11.14
CA GLU A 209 -5.58 0.41 -10.08
C GLU A 209 -4.89 -0.28 -8.90
N GLU A 210 -4.36 0.51 -7.95
CA GLU A 210 -3.87 0.03 -6.66
C GLU A 210 -4.99 -0.73 -5.93
N ILE A 211 -4.70 -1.98 -5.53
CA ILE A 211 -5.70 -2.85 -4.91
C ILE A 211 -6.11 -2.32 -3.53
N PHE A 212 -5.13 -1.97 -2.69
CA PHE A 212 -5.33 -1.53 -1.30
C PHE A 212 -6.28 -2.45 -0.53
N GLY A 213 -6.00 -3.74 -0.61
CA GLY A 213 -6.83 -4.80 -0.05
C GLY A 213 -6.16 -6.18 -0.11
N PRO A 214 -6.81 -7.24 0.43
CA PRO A 214 -6.19 -8.55 0.63
C PRO A 214 -6.26 -9.45 -0.61
N LEU A 215 -6.09 -8.89 -1.80
CA LEU A 215 -6.02 -9.63 -3.06
C LEU A 215 -4.60 -9.58 -3.60
N LEU A 216 -4.04 -10.73 -3.96
CA LEU A 216 -2.66 -10.88 -4.43
C LEU A 216 -2.64 -11.57 -5.79
N PRO A 217 -2.69 -10.80 -6.88
CA PRO A 217 -2.54 -11.33 -8.23
C PRO A 217 -1.09 -11.74 -8.53
N ILE A 218 -0.93 -12.83 -9.24
CA ILE A 218 0.36 -13.38 -9.67
C ILE A 218 0.40 -13.45 -11.19
N LEU A 219 1.32 -12.69 -11.78
CA LEU A 219 1.69 -12.73 -13.17
C LEU A 219 3.02 -13.48 -13.32
N THR A 220 3.29 -14.06 -14.48
CA THR A 220 4.55 -14.74 -14.76
C THR A 220 5.41 -13.95 -15.75
N TYR A 221 6.73 -14.19 -15.69
CA TYR A 221 7.70 -13.65 -16.62
C TYR A 221 8.79 -14.69 -16.92
N ASP A 222 9.54 -14.48 -18.00
CA ASP A 222 10.63 -15.36 -18.43
C ASP A 222 12.01 -14.74 -18.21
N THR A 223 12.15 -13.42 -18.33
CA THR A 223 13.47 -12.74 -18.25
C THR A 223 13.42 -11.50 -17.36
N LEU A 224 14.55 -11.18 -16.73
CA LEU A 224 14.68 -9.97 -15.92
C LEU A 224 14.50 -8.69 -16.76
N GLU A 225 14.85 -8.72 -18.03
CA GLU A 225 14.65 -7.62 -18.99
C GLU A 225 13.17 -7.34 -19.22
N GLU A 226 12.35 -8.37 -19.26
CA GLU A 226 10.89 -8.24 -19.32
C GLU A 226 10.35 -7.55 -18.06
N VAL A 227 10.78 -7.99 -16.87
CA VAL A 227 10.41 -7.37 -15.60
C VAL A 227 10.76 -5.87 -15.58
N ILE A 228 12.00 -5.53 -15.97
CA ILE A 228 12.45 -4.13 -16.00
C ILE A 228 11.59 -3.31 -16.96
N ARG A 229 11.34 -3.80 -18.17
CA ARG A 229 10.46 -3.11 -19.12
C ARG A 229 9.05 -2.91 -18.57
N THR A 230 8.50 -3.95 -17.95
CA THR A 230 7.17 -3.91 -17.35
C THR A 230 7.10 -2.85 -16.23
N VAL A 231 8.03 -2.85 -15.30
CA VAL A 231 8.06 -1.87 -14.19
C VAL A 231 8.22 -0.44 -14.71
N GLU A 232 9.12 -0.22 -15.68
CA GLU A 232 9.38 1.12 -16.24
C GLU A 232 8.27 1.62 -17.19
N SER A 233 7.43 0.73 -17.72
CA SER A 233 6.27 1.11 -18.56
C SER A 233 5.05 1.55 -17.76
N HIS A 234 5.06 1.36 -16.44
CA HIS A 234 3.98 1.75 -15.53
C HIS A 234 4.40 2.95 -14.66
N PRO A 235 3.45 3.65 -14.04
CA PRO A 235 3.75 4.70 -13.06
C PRO A 235 4.67 4.19 -11.95
N HIS A 236 5.67 5.00 -11.58
CA HIS A 236 6.67 4.60 -10.60
C HIS A 236 6.01 4.30 -9.23
N PRO A 237 6.21 3.09 -8.69
CA PRO A 237 5.56 2.66 -7.45
C PRO A 237 6.22 3.28 -6.23
N LEU A 238 5.48 3.37 -5.14
CA LEU A 238 6.03 3.77 -3.85
C LEU A 238 7.02 2.73 -3.32
N ALA A 239 6.76 1.44 -3.53
CA ALA A 239 7.67 0.37 -3.12
C ALA A 239 7.95 -0.64 -4.24
N LEU A 240 9.14 -1.25 -4.19
CA LEU A 240 9.53 -2.38 -5.03
C LEU A 240 10.24 -3.44 -4.19
N TYR A 241 9.86 -4.70 -4.39
CA TYR A 241 10.41 -5.84 -3.68
C TYR A 241 10.99 -6.86 -4.65
N PHE A 242 12.19 -7.35 -4.35
CA PHE A 242 12.84 -8.33 -5.19
C PHE A 242 13.43 -9.49 -4.40
N PHE A 243 12.90 -10.68 -4.61
CA PHE A 243 13.40 -11.93 -4.05
C PHE A 243 14.29 -12.63 -5.05
N SER A 244 15.57 -12.68 -4.75
CA SER A 244 16.62 -13.27 -5.61
C SER A 244 17.88 -13.54 -4.79
N GLU A 245 18.61 -14.62 -5.11
CA GLU A 245 19.95 -14.86 -4.59
C GLU A 245 21.04 -14.38 -5.59
N ASP A 246 20.67 -14.03 -6.82
CA ASP A 246 21.59 -13.50 -7.82
C ASP A 246 21.90 -12.02 -7.57
N LYS A 247 23.10 -11.75 -7.06
CA LYS A 247 23.60 -10.39 -6.78
C LYS A 247 23.72 -9.52 -8.04
N THR A 248 23.93 -10.12 -9.20
CA THR A 248 24.02 -9.40 -10.47
C THR A 248 22.64 -8.92 -10.91
N ALA A 249 21.64 -9.82 -10.83
CA ALA A 249 20.25 -9.49 -11.09
C ALA A 249 19.73 -8.41 -10.11
N GLN A 250 20.06 -8.52 -8.81
CA GLN A 250 19.69 -7.51 -7.82
C GLN A 250 20.24 -6.11 -8.20
N LYS A 251 21.54 -6.01 -8.49
CA LYS A 251 22.17 -4.75 -8.89
C LYS A 251 21.60 -4.19 -10.19
N LYS A 252 21.31 -5.06 -11.16
CA LYS A 252 20.73 -4.67 -12.44
C LYS A 252 19.35 -4.08 -12.26
N LEU A 253 18.45 -4.76 -11.52
CA LEU A 253 17.09 -4.29 -11.25
C LEU A 253 17.10 -2.93 -10.55
N LEU A 254 17.86 -2.82 -9.43
CA LEU A 254 17.93 -1.59 -8.63
C LEU A 254 18.48 -0.37 -9.38
N ARG A 255 19.28 -0.60 -10.42
CA ARG A 255 19.82 0.49 -11.28
C ARG A 255 18.90 0.85 -12.43
N SER A 256 18.02 -0.05 -12.82
CA SER A 256 17.19 0.09 -14.02
C SER A 256 15.76 0.53 -13.72
N CYS A 257 15.27 0.33 -12.49
CA CYS A 257 13.89 0.68 -12.12
C CYS A 257 13.88 1.87 -11.16
N ARG A 258 12.87 2.74 -11.32
CA ARG A 258 12.60 3.88 -10.44
C ARG A 258 11.45 3.53 -9.48
N PHE A 259 11.67 3.75 -8.19
CA PHE A 259 10.70 3.50 -7.13
C PHE A 259 11.05 4.32 -5.89
N GLY A 260 10.10 4.48 -4.97
CA GLY A 260 10.32 5.25 -3.73
C GLY A 260 11.26 4.54 -2.77
N GLY A 261 10.88 3.39 -2.25
CA GLY A 261 11.68 2.56 -1.36
C GLY A 261 11.52 1.07 -1.68
N GLY A 262 12.18 0.19 -0.93
CA GLY A 262 12.02 -1.24 -1.18
C GLY A 262 12.95 -2.14 -0.40
N CYS A 263 12.82 -3.44 -0.65
CA CYS A 263 13.64 -4.45 -0.01
C CYS A 263 14.14 -5.51 -1.00
N ILE A 264 15.32 -6.05 -0.71
CA ILE A 264 15.81 -7.28 -1.32
C ILE A 264 15.59 -8.43 -0.33
N ASN A 265 14.93 -9.49 -0.79
CA ASN A 265 14.56 -10.66 -0.01
C ASN A 265 13.70 -10.35 1.22
N ASP A 266 12.97 -9.23 1.21
CA ASP A 266 12.01 -8.84 2.23
C ASP A 266 10.88 -7.99 1.63
N THR A 267 9.88 -7.65 2.47
CA THR A 267 8.81 -6.72 2.13
C THR A 267 8.62 -5.71 3.28
N ILE A 268 8.06 -4.57 3.00
CA ILE A 268 7.62 -3.50 3.93
C ILE A 268 8.62 -3.04 5.02
N ILE A 269 9.58 -3.85 5.41
CA ILE A 269 10.46 -3.58 6.56
C ILE A 269 11.33 -2.32 6.38
N HIS A 270 11.51 -1.82 5.16
CA HIS A 270 12.20 -0.55 4.89
C HIS A 270 11.54 0.65 5.58
N LEU A 271 10.26 0.55 5.96
CA LEU A 271 9.57 1.56 6.75
C LEU A 271 10.06 1.66 8.21
N ALA A 272 10.68 0.61 8.72
CA ALA A 272 11.08 0.51 10.13
C ALA A 272 12.41 1.24 10.44
N THR A 273 13.03 1.88 9.46
CA THR A 273 14.29 2.63 9.66
C THR A 273 14.08 4.13 9.55
N SER A 274 14.71 4.88 10.45
CA SER A 274 14.80 6.35 10.37
C SER A 274 16.05 6.84 9.59
N GLN A 275 16.87 5.92 9.09
CA GLN A 275 18.12 6.26 8.39
C GLN A 275 17.93 6.48 6.88
N MET A 276 16.77 6.17 6.36
CA MET A 276 16.38 6.39 4.97
C MET A 276 15.10 7.21 4.92
N PRO A 277 14.92 8.07 3.90
CA PRO A 277 13.63 8.70 3.67
C PRO A 277 12.57 7.63 3.35
N PHE A 278 11.30 7.95 3.62
CA PHE A 278 10.18 7.07 3.32
C PHE A 278 10.13 6.74 1.83
N GLY A 279 10.37 7.73 0.99
CA GLY A 279 10.42 7.59 -0.46
C GLY A 279 9.21 8.23 -1.14
N GLY A 280 9.06 7.91 -2.40
CA GLY A 280 8.08 8.48 -3.31
C GLY A 280 8.76 9.04 -4.55
N VAL A 281 8.22 8.75 -5.74
CA VAL A 281 8.76 9.22 -7.03
C VAL A 281 7.60 9.45 -8.00
N GLY A 282 7.48 10.68 -8.49
CA GLY A 282 6.49 11.02 -9.50
C GLY A 282 5.05 10.84 -9.00
N GLU A 283 4.35 9.81 -9.45
CA GLU A 283 2.95 9.57 -9.06
C GLU A 283 2.79 8.89 -7.69
N SER A 284 3.86 8.46 -7.04
CA SER A 284 3.81 7.86 -5.71
C SER A 284 4.11 8.84 -4.58
N GLY A 285 4.66 10.04 -4.89
CA GLY A 285 4.93 11.04 -3.87
C GLY A 285 5.94 12.09 -4.29
#